data_962967f4577ffa8d4066b5504daac688
#
_entry.id   962967f4577ffa8d4066b5504daac688
#
_cell.length_a   1.000
_cell.length_b   1.000
_cell.length_c   1.000
_cell.angle_alpha   90.00
_cell.angle_beta   90.00
_cell.angle_gamma   90.00
#
_symmetry.space_group_name_H-M   'P 1'
#
loop_
_entity.id
_entity.type
_entity.pdbx_description
1 polymer ?
#
loop_
_entity_poly.entity_id
_entity_poly.type
_entity_poly.pdbx_seq_one_letter_code
_entity_poly.pdbx_strand_id
1 'polypeptide(L)'
;HGQFVPAMFTRMLKLPQEVRKSYDVSSLERVMHAAAPCPVEIKKQMMDWWGPIIDEYYASSEAHGSTLITADEWLAHPGSVGRPMAGAIHILDEDGNELPPGRPGEIYFEGGADFEYLNDAAKTASSRDSRGWKTVGDIGYLDEDGYLYLTDRRHHMIISGGVNIYPQEAENILVTHPLVMDAAVFGIPDDEMGQQVKAAVQTVERCDATDMFAVELTDWLRDRL
;
A
#
# COMPACT_ATOMS: atom_id res chain seq x y z
N HIS A 1 -21.79 2.73 -10.21
CA HIS A 1 -20.65 3.14 -9.37
C HIS A 1 -20.46 2.15 -8.23
N GLY A 2 -19.23 1.97 -7.75
CA GLY A 2 -18.92 1.11 -6.63
C GLY A 2 -17.71 1.58 -5.85
N GLN A 3 -17.63 1.17 -4.57
CA GLN A 3 -16.43 1.38 -3.74
C GLN A 3 -15.95 0.02 -3.22
N PHE A 4 -14.64 -0.21 -3.29
CA PHE A 4 -14.02 -1.48 -2.98
C PHE A 4 -12.76 -1.29 -2.14
N VAL A 5 -12.28 -2.38 -1.57
CA VAL A 5 -10.93 -2.47 -1.01
C VAL A 5 -10.11 -3.49 -1.80
N PRO A 6 -8.78 -3.38 -1.86
CA PRO A 6 -7.93 -4.25 -2.68
C PRO A 6 -8.12 -5.75 -2.45
N ALA A 7 -8.38 -6.18 -1.21
CA ALA A 7 -8.68 -7.57 -0.89
C ALA A 7 -9.93 -8.12 -1.63
N MET A 8 -10.91 -7.26 -1.95
CA MET A 8 -12.06 -7.66 -2.77
C MET A 8 -11.65 -7.92 -4.22
N PHE A 9 -10.75 -7.11 -4.78
CA PHE A 9 -10.19 -7.31 -6.11
C PHE A 9 -9.45 -8.64 -6.19
N THR A 10 -8.55 -8.89 -5.25
CA THR A 10 -7.82 -10.16 -5.16
C THR A 10 -8.77 -11.36 -5.14
N ARG A 11 -9.82 -11.33 -4.31
CA ARG A 11 -10.82 -12.39 -4.22
C ARG A 11 -11.59 -12.59 -5.52
N MET A 12 -12.01 -11.50 -6.16
CA MET A 12 -12.75 -11.56 -7.43
C MET A 12 -11.89 -12.11 -8.57
N LEU A 13 -10.61 -11.74 -8.64
CA LEU A 13 -9.68 -12.24 -9.66
C LEU A 13 -9.39 -13.75 -9.50
N LYS A 14 -9.49 -14.29 -8.28
CA LYS A 14 -9.32 -15.73 -7.99
C LYS A 14 -10.56 -16.58 -8.27
N LEU A 15 -11.69 -15.97 -8.63
CA LEU A 15 -12.85 -16.71 -9.13
C LEU A 15 -12.52 -17.36 -10.49
N PRO A 16 -13.06 -18.56 -10.78
CA PRO A 16 -12.95 -19.16 -12.11
C PRO A 16 -13.38 -18.21 -13.21
N GLN A 17 -12.68 -18.26 -14.35
CA GLN A 17 -12.93 -17.35 -15.45
C GLN A 17 -14.37 -17.42 -15.97
N GLU A 18 -14.96 -18.63 -15.99
CA GLU A 18 -16.36 -18.87 -16.37
C GLU A 18 -17.33 -18.10 -15.46
N VAL A 19 -17.04 -18.07 -14.14
CA VAL A 19 -17.84 -17.31 -13.17
C VAL A 19 -17.74 -15.82 -13.48
N ARG A 20 -16.50 -15.30 -13.66
CA ARG A 20 -16.30 -13.87 -13.97
C ARG A 20 -16.99 -13.44 -15.27
N LYS A 21 -16.96 -14.29 -16.30
CA LYS A 21 -17.61 -14.02 -17.59
C LYS A 21 -19.13 -14.17 -17.57
N SER A 22 -19.71 -14.82 -16.57
CA SER A 22 -21.16 -15.01 -16.47
C SER A 22 -21.92 -13.74 -16.02
N TYR A 23 -21.19 -12.74 -15.53
CA TYR A 23 -21.78 -11.48 -15.06
C TYR A 23 -21.50 -10.35 -16.06
N ASP A 24 -22.54 -9.62 -16.41
CA ASP A 24 -22.44 -8.39 -17.18
C ASP A 24 -22.14 -7.23 -16.23
N VAL A 25 -20.92 -6.69 -16.32
CA VAL A 25 -20.44 -5.54 -15.54
C VAL A 25 -20.35 -4.26 -16.37
N SER A 26 -20.85 -4.27 -17.60
CA SER A 26 -20.75 -3.13 -18.55
C SER A 26 -21.46 -1.87 -18.09
N SER A 27 -22.35 -1.97 -17.11
CA SER A 27 -23.03 -0.83 -16.48
C SER A 27 -22.19 -0.08 -15.43
N LEU A 28 -21.00 -0.60 -15.08
CA LEU A 28 -20.06 0.12 -14.22
C LEU A 28 -19.43 1.27 -15.00
N GLU A 29 -19.59 2.49 -14.51
CA GLU A 29 -19.05 3.71 -15.11
C GLU A 29 -17.82 4.22 -14.34
N ARG A 30 -17.81 4.06 -13.02
CA ARG A 30 -16.72 4.48 -12.14
C ARG A 30 -16.66 3.62 -10.89
N VAL A 31 -15.48 3.22 -10.54
CA VAL A 31 -15.17 2.46 -9.33
C VAL A 31 -14.11 3.20 -8.54
N MET A 32 -14.28 3.26 -7.22
CA MET A 32 -13.28 3.80 -6.30
C MET A 32 -12.71 2.68 -5.46
N HIS A 33 -11.40 2.69 -5.19
CA HIS A 33 -10.85 1.88 -4.12
C HIS A 33 -9.92 2.69 -3.22
N ALA A 34 -9.74 2.22 -2.00
CA ALA A 34 -8.89 2.83 -0.97
C ALA A 34 -8.69 1.87 0.21
N ALA A 35 -8.19 2.40 1.32
CA ALA A 35 -8.09 1.80 2.65
C ALA A 35 -6.95 0.78 2.84
N ALA A 36 -6.32 0.32 1.77
CA ALA A 36 -5.14 -0.54 1.81
C ALA A 36 -4.32 -0.36 0.52
N PRO A 37 -3.03 -0.68 0.53
CA PRO A 37 -2.24 -0.74 -0.69
C PRO A 37 -2.82 -1.74 -1.69
N CYS A 38 -2.83 -1.35 -2.97
CA CYS A 38 -3.30 -2.22 -4.04
C CYS A 38 -2.11 -2.63 -4.91
N PRO A 39 -1.75 -3.93 -4.96
CA PRO A 39 -0.67 -4.39 -5.84
C PRO A 39 -0.94 -3.98 -7.28
N VAL A 40 0.10 -3.45 -7.94
CA VAL A 40 0.01 -2.94 -9.33
C VAL A 40 -0.60 -3.99 -10.26
N GLU A 41 -0.15 -5.23 -10.14
CA GLU A 41 -0.64 -6.33 -10.96
C GLU A 41 -2.13 -6.63 -10.75
N ILE A 42 -2.60 -6.57 -9.50
CA ILE A 42 -4.01 -6.77 -9.16
C ILE A 42 -4.88 -5.68 -9.78
N LYS A 43 -4.47 -4.42 -9.69
CA LYS A 43 -5.21 -3.30 -10.27
C LYS A 43 -5.21 -3.36 -11.79
N LYS A 44 -4.09 -3.73 -12.43
CA LYS A 44 -4.02 -3.96 -13.88
C LYS A 44 -5.01 -5.03 -14.33
N GLN A 45 -5.01 -6.20 -13.69
CA GLN A 45 -5.94 -7.28 -14.03
C GLN A 45 -7.40 -6.89 -13.83
N MET A 46 -7.72 -6.08 -12.83
CA MET A 46 -9.06 -5.54 -12.65
C MET A 46 -9.44 -4.56 -13.77
N MET A 47 -8.52 -3.69 -14.19
CA MET A 47 -8.75 -2.78 -15.32
C MET A 47 -8.88 -3.53 -16.65
N ASP A 48 -8.15 -4.64 -16.85
CA ASP A 48 -8.30 -5.51 -18.02
C ASP A 48 -9.71 -6.14 -18.08
N TRP A 49 -10.31 -6.40 -16.89
CA TRP A 49 -11.66 -6.97 -16.82
C TRP A 49 -12.76 -5.92 -16.88
N TRP A 50 -12.63 -4.81 -16.14
CA TRP A 50 -13.70 -3.81 -15.98
C TRP A 50 -13.51 -2.57 -16.86
N GLY A 51 -12.37 -2.43 -17.49
CA GLY A 51 -11.95 -1.22 -18.20
C GLY A 51 -11.26 -0.20 -17.29
N PRO A 52 -10.74 0.90 -17.86
CA PRO A 52 -10.01 1.94 -17.13
C PRO A 52 -10.99 2.88 -16.36
N ILE A 53 -11.71 2.32 -15.42
CA ILE A 53 -12.75 3.01 -14.62
C ILE A 53 -12.44 3.01 -13.12
N ILE A 54 -11.26 2.51 -12.72
CA ILE A 54 -10.89 2.28 -11.31
C ILE A 54 -9.99 3.40 -10.82
N ASP A 55 -10.60 4.38 -10.17
CA ASP A 55 -9.91 5.46 -9.48
C ASP A 55 -9.46 5.02 -8.07
N GLU A 56 -8.48 5.71 -7.52
CA GLU A 56 -7.94 5.43 -6.19
C GLU A 56 -7.80 6.71 -5.39
N TYR A 57 -8.07 6.64 -4.09
CA TYR A 57 -7.71 7.71 -3.17
C TYR A 57 -6.98 7.16 -1.96
N TYR A 58 -6.07 7.98 -1.42
CA TYR A 58 -5.43 7.75 -0.14
C TYR A 58 -5.86 8.83 0.84
N ALA A 59 -6.27 8.43 2.03
CA ALA A 59 -6.66 9.30 3.13
C ALA A 59 -6.56 8.52 4.44
N SER A 60 -6.58 9.25 5.56
CA SER A 60 -6.70 8.67 6.90
C SER A 60 -7.96 9.17 7.61
N SER A 61 -8.35 8.47 8.67
CA SER A 61 -9.46 8.86 9.54
C SER A 61 -9.21 10.19 10.26
N GLU A 62 -7.96 10.58 10.42
CA GLU A 62 -7.51 11.84 10.99
C GLU A 62 -7.77 13.04 10.07
N ALA A 63 -8.13 12.80 8.81
CA ALA A 63 -8.38 13.85 7.80
C ALA A 63 -7.19 14.85 7.64
N HIS A 64 -5.95 14.38 7.89
CA HIS A 64 -4.74 15.18 7.80
C HIS A 64 -4.44 15.66 6.37
N GLY A 65 -4.96 14.96 5.37
CA GLY A 65 -4.85 15.22 3.95
C GLY A 65 -5.36 14.02 3.15
N SER A 66 -5.48 14.20 1.85
CA SER A 66 -5.91 13.14 0.94
C SER A 66 -5.35 13.34 -0.46
N THR A 67 -5.21 12.24 -1.19
CA THR A 67 -4.85 12.24 -2.61
C THR A 67 -5.93 11.58 -3.44
N LEU A 68 -5.90 11.81 -4.73
CA LEU A 68 -6.76 11.15 -5.72
C LEU A 68 -5.95 10.88 -6.98
N ILE A 69 -6.21 9.75 -7.60
CA ILE A 69 -5.72 9.41 -8.94
C ILE A 69 -6.84 8.77 -9.75
N THR A 70 -7.05 9.28 -10.95
CA THR A 70 -7.99 8.69 -11.90
C THR A 70 -7.38 7.44 -12.56
N ALA A 71 -8.23 6.61 -13.15
CA ALA A 71 -7.78 5.41 -13.86
C ALA A 71 -6.76 5.74 -14.98
N ASP A 72 -7.00 6.81 -15.74
CA ASP A 72 -6.12 7.24 -16.84
C ASP A 72 -4.76 7.72 -16.33
N GLU A 73 -4.74 8.52 -15.26
CA GLU A 73 -3.50 8.96 -14.61
C GLU A 73 -2.75 7.77 -14.03
N TRP A 74 -3.46 6.82 -13.41
CA TRP A 74 -2.84 5.65 -12.83
C TRP A 74 -2.15 4.76 -13.88
N LEU A 75 -2.69 4.67 -15.10
CA LEU A 75 -2.04 3.96 -16.20
C LEU A 75 -0.70 4.59 -16.61
N ALA A 76 -0.56 5.91 -16.44
CA ALA A 76 0.70 6.62 -16.63
C ALA A 76 1.64 6.52 -15.41
N HIS A 77 1.09 6.40 -14.19
CA HIS A 77 1.81 6.33 -12.91
C HIS A 77 1.42 5.09 -12.10
N PRO A 78 1.71 3.85 -12.58
CA PRO A 78 1.29 2.63 -11.93
C PRO A 78 1.84 2.49 -10.50
N GLY A 79 0.96 2.23 -9.53
CA GLY A 79 1.32 2.12 -8.11
C GLY A 79 1.21 3.41 -7.33
N SER A 80 0.99 4.54 -7.99
CA SER A 80 0.72 5.80 -7.30
C SER A 80 -0.68 5.83 -6.69
N VAL A 81 -0.81 6.54 -5.55
CA VAL A 81 -2.08 6.89 -4.92
C VAL A 81 -2.53 8.31 -5.29
N GLY A 82 -1.84 8.97 -6.22
CA GLY A 82 -2.22 10.25 -6.82
C GLY A 82 -1.55 11.48 -6.23
N ARG A 83 -2.17 12.61 -6.51
CA ARG A 83 -1.74 13.94 -6.08
C ARG A 83 -2.62 14.48 -4.96
N PRO A 84 -2.14 15.43 -4.13
CA PRO A 84 -2.94 16.00 -3.07
C PRO A 84 -4.20 16.68 -3.64
N MET A 85 -5.35 16.41 -3.03
CA MET A 85 -6.62 17.08 -3.38
C MET A 85 -6.66 18.53 -2.90
N ALA A 86 -5.90 18.85 -1.85
CA ALA A 86 -5.74 20.19 -1.31
C ALA A 86 -4.40 20.28 -0.54
N GLY A 87 -3.82 21.51 -0.49
CA GLY A 87 -2.53 21.76 0.15
C GLY A 87 -1.36 21.16 -0.62
N ALA A 88 -0.33 20.73 0.11
CA ALA A 88 0.87 20.12 -0.46
C ALA A 88 1.27 18.85 0.33
N ILE A 89 2.09 18.01 -0.29
CA ILE A 89 2.72 16.85 0.34
C ILE A 89 4.22 17.12 0.43
N HIS A 90 4.79 16.80 1.58
CA HIS A 90 6.21 16.90 1.86
C HIS A 90 6.72 15.53 2.31
N ILE A 91 7.87 15.12 1.81
CA ILE A 91 8.54 13.89 2.21
C ILE A 91 9.76 14.28 3.04
N LEU A 92 9.80 13.87 4.29
CA LEU A 92 10.85 14.27 5.24
C LEU A 92 11.72 13.09 5.66
N ASP A 93 13.01 13.39 5.87
CA ASP A 93 13.92 12.48 6.57
C ASP A 93 13.73 12.51 8.09
N GLU A 94 14.53 11.73 8.83
CA GLU A 94 14.47 11.66 10.29
C GLU A 94 14.87 12.98 10.98
N ASP A 95 15.62 13.84 10.30
CA ASP A 95 16.04 15.15 10.78
C ASP A 95 15.03 16.26 10.43
N GLY A 96 13.96 15.93 9.72
CA GLY A 96 12.90 16.86 9.29
C GLY A 96 13.26 17.69 8.06
N ASN A 97 14.29 17.28 7.28
CA ASN A 97 14.62 17.90 6.01
C ASN A 97 13.80 17.31 4.87
N GLU A 98 13.41 18.13 3.90
CA GLU A 98 12.71 17.65 2.71
C GLU A 98 13.62 16.81 1.82
N LEU A 99 13.10 15.67 1.37
CA LEU A 99 13.78 14.77 0.46
C LEU A 99 13.41 15.07 -1.00
N PRO A 100 14.37 14.90 -1.93
CA PRO A 100 14.10 15.06 -3.36
C PRO A 100 13.18 13.93 -3.89
N PRO A 101 12.54 14.13 -5.07
CA PRO A 101 11.74 13.10 -5.71
C PRO A 101 12.46 11.74 -5.80
N GLY A 102 11.68 10.66 -5.67
CA GLY A 102 12.16 9.28 -5.72
C GLY A 102 12.83 8.78 -4.43
N ARG A 103 12.97 9.61 -3.40
CA ARG A 103 13.56 9.22 -2.10
C ARG A 103 12.46 8.98 -1.08
N PRO A 104 12.34 7.75 -0.54
CA PRO A 104 11.36 7.45 0.51
C PRO A 104 11.67 8.18 1.81
N GLY A 105 10.63 8.69 2.45
CA GLY A 105 10.67 9.32 3.77
C GLY A 105 9.27 9.38 4.37
N GLU A 106 9.13 10.00 5.53
CA GLU A 106 7.84 10.16 6.19
C GLU A 106 6.98 11.20 5.46
N ILE A 107 5.72 10.84 5.23
CA ILE A 107 4.76 11.66 4.47
C ILE A 107 4.11 12.68 5.41
N TYR A 108 4.20 13.94 5.04
CA TYR A 108 3.53 15.04 5.71
C TYR A 108 2.61 15.78 4.75
N PHE A 109 1.44 16.19 5.25
CA PHE A 109 0.50 17.04 4.52
C PHE A 109 0.51 18.46 5.10
N GLU A 110 0.65 19.42 4.23
CA GLU A 110 0.38 20.82 4.51
C GLU A 110 -1.13 21.08 4.33
N GLY A 111 -1.78 21.64 5.31
CA GLY A 111 -3.24 21.84 5.30
C GLY A 111 -3.98 20.68 5.97
N GLY A 112 -5.21 20.39 5.48
CA GLY A 112 -6.08 19.38 6.08
C GLY A 112 -6.74 19.83 7.40
N ALA A 113 -7.62 19.00 7.94
CA ALA A 113 -8.28 19.27 9.21
C ALA A 113 -7.33 19.15 10.40
N ASP A 114 -7.62 19.91 11.46
CA ASP A 114 -6.97 19.69 12.73
C ASP A 114 -7.61 18.49 13.45
N PHE A 115 -6.76 17.66 14.02
CA PHE A 115 -7.19 16.49 14.78
C PHE A 115 -6.36 16.33 16.07
N GLU A 116 -6.92 15.58 17.00
CA GLU A 116 -6.26 15.19 18.25
C GLU A 116 -6.59 13.74 18.60
N TYR A 117 -5.60 13.01 19.10
CA TYR A 117 -5.83 11.67 19.62
C TYR A 117 -6.43 11.77 21.04
N LEU A 118 -7.55 11.10 21.26
CA LEU A 118 -8.28 11.11 22.52
C LEU A 118 -7.39 10.63 23.68
N ASN A 119 -7.22 11.46 24.70
CA ASN A 119 -6.38 11.20 25.88
C ASN A 119 -4.91 10.86 25.58
N ASP A 120 -4.39 11.24 24.42
CA ASP A 120 -3.00 11.00 24.02
C ASP A 120 -2.37 12.27 23.43
N ALA A 121 -2.00 13.19 24.33
CA ALA A 121 -1.37 14.45 23.93
C ALA A 121 0.02 14.23 23.31
N ALA A 122 0.76 13.19 23.73
CA ALA A 122 2.08 12.88 23.19
C ALA A 122 1.97 12.44 21.71
N LYS A 123 1.05 11.52 21.41
CA LYS A 123 0.78 11.09 20.04
C LYS A 123 0.26 12.25 19.16
N THR A 124 -0.61 13.10 19.72
CA THR A 124 -1.08 14.30 19.04
C THR A 124 0.08 15.24 18.70
N ALA A 125 0.98 15.49 19.61
CA ALA A 125 2.16 16.32 19.38
C ALA A 125 3.10 15.70 18.33
N SER A 126 3.34 14.39 18.37
CA SER A 126 4.21 13.70 17.40
C SER A 126 3.60 13.57 15.98
N SER A 127 2.32 13.83 15.81
CA SER A 127 1.66 13.85 14.50
C SER A 127 1.82 15.16 13.73
N ARG A 128 2.60 16.11 14.26
CA ARG A 128 2.85 17.43 13.64
C ARG A 128 4.33 17.76 13.74
N ASP A 129 4.85 18.37 12.70
CA ASP A 129 6.19 18.96 12.76
C ASP A 129 6.15 20.43 13.26
N SER A 130 7.32 21.06 13.33
CA SER A 130 7.45 22.46 13.79
C SER A 130 6.80 23.48 12.85
N ARG A 131 6.51 23.12 11.60
CA ARG A 131 5.83 23.94 10.58
C ARG A 131 4.31 23.77 10.63
N GLY A 132 3.82 22.81 11.42
CA GLY A 132 2.40 22.45 11.52
C GLY A 132 1.93 21.47 10.45
N TRP A 133 2.85 20.89 9.67
CA TRP A 133 2.53 19.81 8.74
C TRP A 133 2.19 18.55 9.49
N LYS A 134 1.25 17.78 8.97
CA LYS A 134 0.63 16.65 9.68
C LYS A 134 1.02 15.32 9.05
N THR A 135 1.28 14.34 9.89
CA THR A 135 1.60 12.96 9.51
C THR A 135 0.75 11.96 10.30
N VAL A 136 0.59 10.77 9.75
CA VAL A 136 0.06 9.58 10.42
C VAL A 136 1.08 8.43 10.46
N GLY A 137 2.34 8.74 10.08
CA GLY A 137 3.46 7.80 10.11
C GLY A 137 3.53 6.88 8.90
N ASP A 138 2.92 7.25 7.79
CA ASP A 138 3.10 6.54 6.52
C ASP A 138 4.41 6.97 5.85
N ILE A 139 5.08 6.03 5.19
CA ILE A 139 6.33 6.22 4.44
C ILE A 139 6.02 6.15 2.95
N GLY A 140 6.64 7.04 2.18
CA GLY A 140 6.48 7.07 0.73
C GLY A 140 7.39 8.08 0.07
N TYR A 141 7.21 8.28 -1.21
CA TYR A 141 7.96 9.27 -2.00
C TYR A 141 7.05 9.93 -3.04
N LEU A 142 7.46 11.11 -3.49
CA LEU A 142 6.89 11.77 -4.67
C LEU A 142 7.76 11.46 -5.88
N ASP A 143 7.15 11.26 -7.06
CA ASP A 143 7.89 11.29 -8.31
C ASP A 143 8.14 12.74 -8.79
N GLU A 144 8.80 12.90 -9.93
CA GLU A 144 9.12 14.21 -10.52
C GLU A 144 7.86 14.97 -10.95
N ASP A 145 6.75 14.27 -11.19
CA ASP A 145 5.46 14.84 -11.58
C ASP A 145 4.56 15.14 -10.36
N GLY A 146 5.03 14.85 -9.13
CA GLY A 146 4.35 15.11 -7.87
C GLY A 146 3.26 14.08 -7.51
N TYR A 147 3.33 12.87 -8.09
CA TYR A 147 2.49 11.75 -7.68
C TYR A 147 3.08 11.04 -6.48
N LEU A 148 2.24 10.71 -5.49
CA LEU A 148 2.62 10.03 -4.26
C LEU A 148 2.60 8.52 -4.46
N TYR A 149 3.65 7.86 -3.99
CA TYR A 149 3.77 6.41 -3.89
C TYR A 149 3.95 6.02 -2.43
N LEU A 150 3.10 5.12 -1.93
CA LEU A 150 3.21 4.60 -0.57
C LEU A 150 4.18 3.42 -0.57
N THR A 151 5.09 3.41 0.40
CA THR A 151 6.05 2.31 0.59
C THR A 151 5.60 1.40 1.72
N ASP A 152 5.34 1.96 2.92
CA ASP A 152 4.89 1.22 4.09
C ASP A 152 4.43 2.18 5.21
N ARG A 153 4.18 1.63 6.39
CA ARG A 153 4.05 2.37 7.64
C ARG A 153 5.34 2.33 8.45
N ARG A 154 5.72 3.46 9.05
CA ARG A 154 6.92 3.55 9.89
C ARG A 154 7.00 2.45 10.95
N HIS A 155 5.86 2.09 11.56
CA HIS A 155 5.79 1.07 12.61
C HIS A 155 5.92 -0.38 12.09
N HIS A 156 5.78 -0.61 10.79
CA HIS A 156 5.90 -1.93 10.18
C HIS A 156 7.30 -2.19 9.61
N MET A 157 8.09 -1.14 9.41
CA MET A 157 9.44 -1.26 8.88
C MET A 157 10.28 -2.20 9.76
N ILE A 158 10.90 -3.19 9.12
CA ILE A 158 11.77 -4.18 9.76
C ILE A 158 13.21 -3.69 9.62
N ILE A 159 13.96 -3.71 10.71
CA ILE A 159 15.39 -3.36 10.69
C ILE A 159 16.19 -4.64 10.87
N SER A 160 16.77 -5.15 9.79
CA SER A 160 17.53 -6.38 9.76
C SER A 160 18.97 -6.10 9.32
N GLY A 161 19.95 -6.35 10.17
CA GLY A 161 21.36 -6.09 9.89
C GLY A 161 21.66 -4.63 9.51
N GLY A 162 20.88 -3.67 10.03
CA GLY A 162 20.99 -2.24 9.69
C GLY A 162 20.34 -1.84 8.36
N VAL A 163 19.63 -2.75 7.71
CA VAL A 163 18.86 -2.47 6.47
C VAL A 163 17.39 -2.29 6.81
N ASN A 164 16.80 -1.21 6.29
CA ASN A 164 15.37 -0.98 6.37
C ASN A 164 14.66 -1.84 5.32
N ILE A 165 13.78 -2.73 5.76
CA ILE A 165 12.96 -3.61 4.93
C ILE A 165 11.51 -3.20 5.10
N TYR A 166 10.84 -2.99 3.98
CA TYR A 166 9.43 -2.61 3.93
C TYR A 166 8.56 -3.84 3.64
N PRO A 167 7.84 -4.39 4.64
CA PRO A 167 7.01 -5.60 4.49
C PRO A 167 6.06 -5.57 3.31
N GLN A 168 5.47 -4.41 3.03
CA GLN A 168 4.47 -4.25 1.98
C GLN A 168 4.95 -4.67 0.59
N GLU A 169 6.23 -4.51 0.29
CA GLU A 169 6.81 -4.91 -0.98
C GLU A 169 6.70 -6.43 -1.18
N ALA A 170 7.09 -7.20 -0.17
CA ALA A 170 6.97 -8.65 -0.20
C ALA A 170 5.50 -9.14 -0.16
N GLU A 171 4.65 -8.48 0.62
CA GLU A 171 3.22 -8.78 0.69
C GLU A 171 2.54 -8.59 -0.67
N ASN A 172 2.82 -7.48 -1.35
CA ASN A 172 2.29 -7.18 -2.68
C ASN A 172 2.64 -8.27 -3.71
N ILE A 173 3.84 -8.85 -3.61
CA ILE A 173 4.27 -9.94 -4.49
C ILE A 173 3.60 -11.25 -4.09
N LEU A 174 3.56 -11.57 -2.79
CA LEU A 174 2.98 -12.82 -2.30
C LEU A 174 1.51 -12.98 -2.70
N VAL A 175 0.69 -11.95 -2.60
CA VAL A 175 -0.74 -12.03 -2.95
C VAL A 175 -1.00 -12.20 -4.44
N THR A 176 0.01 -11.98 -5.30
CA THR A 176 -0.09 -12.30 -6.75
C THR A 176 0.09 -13.80 -7.02
N HIS A 177 0.61 -14.59 -6.07
CA HIS A 177 0.73 -16.02 -6.23
C HIS A 177 -0.66 -16.68 -6.32
N PRO A 178 -0.90 -17.61 -7.27
CA PRO A 178 -2.23 -18.20 -7.50
C PRO A 178 -2.87 -18.84 -6.26
N LEU A 179 -2.05 -19.44 -5.38
CA LEU A 179 -2.51 -20.14 -4.18
C LEU A 179 -2.52 -19.25 -2.92
N VAL A 180 -2.09 -18.00 -2.98
CA VAL A 180 -2.07 -17.09 -1.83
C VAL A 180 -3.29 -16.16 -1.87
N MET A 181 -4.10 -16.18 -0.81
CA MET A 181 -5.26 -15.29 -0.65
C MET A 181 -4.88 -13.99 0.06
N ASP A 182 -4.00 -14.09 1.05
CA ASP A 182 -3.55 -12.98 1.88
C ASP A 182 -2.16 -13.29 2.45
N ALA A 183 -1.38 -12.26 2.75
CA ALA A 183 -0.06 -12.39 3.32
C ALA A 183 0.22 -11.25 4.30
N ALA A 184 0.92 -11.55 5.38
CA ALA A 184 1.47 -10.58 6.31
C ALA A 184 2.97 -10.87 6.50
N VAL A 185 3.81 -9.85 6.34
CA VAL A 185 5.25 -9.92 6.55
C VAL A 185 5.61 -9.04 7.75
N PHE A 186 6.45 -9.55 8.63
CA PHE A 186 6.79 -8.86 9.88
C PHE A 186 8.17 -9.27 10.39
N GLY A 187 8.76 -8.43 11.24
CA GLY A 187 10.01 -8.72 11.94
C GLY A 187 9.76 -9.53 13.20
N ILE A 188 10.62 -10.52 13.44
CA ILE A 188 10.74 -11.19 14.73
C ILE A 188 12.12 -10.90 15.32
N PRO A 189 12.28 -10.85 16.65
CA PRO A 189 13.58 -10.65 17.27
C PRO A 189 14.62 -11.68 16.80
N ASP A 190 15.83 -11.21 16.50
CA ASP A 190 16.99 -12.01 16.12
C ASP A 190 18.23 -11.45 16.81
N ASP A 191 19.02 -12.32 17.43
CA ASP A 191 20.17 -11.91 18.26
C ASP A 191 21.34 -11.34 17.44
N GLU A 192 21.46 -11.72 16.16
CA GLU A 192 22.56 -11.29 15.29
C GLU A 192 22.14 -10.09 14.41
N MET A 193 20.95 -10.15 13.83
CA MET A 193 20.47 -9.18 12.87
C MET A 193 19.57 -8.10 13.48
N GLY A 194 19.25 -8.20 14.79
CA GLY A 194 18.24 -7.38 15.46
C GLY A 194 16.82 -7.87 15.17
N GLN A 195 16.46 -7.98 13.89
CA GLN A 195 15.20 -8.58 13.45
C GLN A 195 15.43 -9.53 12.27
N GLN A 196 14.66 -10.63 12.23
CA GLN A 196 14.55 -11.54 11.09
C GLN A 196 13.18 -11.37 10.44
N VAL A 197 13.15 -11.37 9.11
CA VAL A 197 11.89 -11.28 8.34
C VAL A 197 11.14 -12.61 8.39
N LYS A 198 9.84 -12.54 8.66
CA LYS A 198 8.93 -13.69 8.65
C LYS A 198 7.64 -13.34 7.90
N ALA A 199 7.08 -14.34 7.19
CA ALA A 199 5.80 -14.20 6.52
C ALA A 199 4.77 -15.19 7.10
N ALA A 200 3.52 -14.73 7.24
CA ALA A 200 2.36 -15.57 7.46
C ALA A 200 1.47 -15.48 6.22
N VAL A 201 1.07 -16.62 5.67
CA VAL A 201 0.34 -16.70 4.41
C VAL A 201 -0.97 -17.45 4.58
N GLN A 202 -2.06 -16.86 4.08
CA GLN A 202 -3.34 -17.52 3.94
C GLN A 202 -3.49 -18.06 2.50
N THR A 203 -3.78 -19.33 2.33
CA THR A 203 -4.01 -19.95 1.02
C THR A 203 -5.47 -19.85 0.57
N VAL A 204 -5.73 -19.90 -0.75
CA VAL A 204 -7.09 -19.87 -1.34
C VAL A 204 -7.88 -21.15 -1.06
N GLU A 205 -7.22 -22.29 -0.93
CA GLU A 205 -7.78 -23.59 -0.58
C GLU A 205 -6.93 -24.21 0.53
N ARG A 206 -7.41 -25.30 1.15
CA ARG A 206 -6.58 -26.08 2.07
C ARG A 206 -5.43 -26.73 1.28
N CYS A 207 -4.40 -25.92 1.09
CA CYS A 207 -3.10 -26.39 0.68
C CYS A 207 -2.40 -26.91 1.94
N ASP A 208 -1.80 -28.09 1.88
CA ASP A 208 -0.95 -28.57 2.96
C ASP A 208 0.22 -27.57 3.08
N ALA A 209 0.33 -26.94 4.24
CA ALA A 209 1.45 -26.06 4.56
C ALA A 209 2.71 -26.93 4.72
N THR A 210 3.39 -27.16 3.59
CA THR A 210 4.60 -27.99 3.53
C THR A 210 5.83 -27.11 3.43
N ASP A 211 6.98 -27.62 3.85
CA ASP A 211 8.26 -26.95 3.64
C ASP A 211 8.51 -26.67 2.14
N MET A 212 8.02 -27.53 1.26
CA MET A 212 8.11 -27.33 -0.20
C MET A 212 7.33 -26.11 -0.66
N PHE A 213 6.13 -25.87 -0.11
CA PHE A 213 5.36 -24.68 -0.44
C PHE A 213 6.01 -23.39 0.09
N ALA A 214 6.65 -23.44 1.27
CA ALA A 214 7.42 -22.33 1.77
C ALA A 214 8.62 -22.00 0.87
N VAL A 215 9.31 -23.01 0.32
CA VAL A 215 10.38 -22.84 -0.67
C VAL A 215 9.84 -22.21 -1.95
N GLU A 216 8.71 -22.72 -2.49
CA GLU A 216 8.04 -22.18 -3.67
C GLU A 216 7.73 -20.68 -3.52
N LEU A 217 7.16 -20.28 -2.37
CA LEU A 217 6.87 -18.86 -2.10
C LEU A 217 8.13 -18.01 -1.96
N THR A 218 9.20 -18.57 -1.37
CA THR A 218 10.48 -17.88 -1.26
C THR A 218 11.11 -17.65 -2.64
N ASP A 219 11.05 -18.64 -3.52
CA ASP A 219 11.54 -18.52 -4.89
C ASP A 219 10.67 -17.55 -5.70
N TRP A 220 9.33 -17.60 -5.50
CA TRP A 220 8.40 -16.62 -6.11
C TRP A 220 8.74 -15.17 -5.75
N LEU A 221 9.10 -14.91 -4.48
CA LEU A 221 9.56 -13.61 -4.03
C LEU A 221 10.90 -13.22 -4.67
N ARG A 222 11.89 -14.12 -4.62
CA ARG A 222 13.26 -13.87 -5.11
C ARG A 222 13.31 -13.52 -6.59
N ASP A 223 12.42 -14.10 -7.38
CA ASP A 223 12.35 -13.86 -8.81
C ASP A 223 11.71 -12.49 -9.17
N ARG A 224 11.10 -11.79 -8.19
CA ARG A 224 10.27 -10.59 -8.41
C ARG A 224 10.66 -9.38 -7.57
N LEU A 225 11.49 -9.57 -6.52
CA LEU A 225 12.17 -8.53 -5.77
C LEU A 225 13.47 -8.12 -6.49
#